data_61271bd9aa33aed313711ac06911842f
#
_entry.id   61271bd9aa33aed313711ac06911842f
#
_cell.length_a   1.000
_cell.length_b   1.000
_cell.length_c   1.000
_cell.angle_alpha   90.00
_cell.angle_beta   90.00
_cell.angle_gamma   90.00
#
_symmetry.space_group_name_H-M   'P 1'
#
loop_
_entity.id
_entity.type
_entity.pdbx_description
1 polymer ?
#
loop_
_entity_poly.entity_id
_entity_poly.type
_entity_poly.pdbx_seq_one_letter_code
_entity_poly.pdbx_strand_id
1 'polypeptide(L)'
;MQLSDVRRAFQADLPTVVIVTLNAPRASDSPFAAPVAPPRLMADCNANVVAAMKEFGVRKTVILQAFGVGDSWVNLHCVLRLLMKTSNMSYQYDDHNETEREVRASGVDYVMVRPSRLVETEDATLPIKVWPDHGKGVPLMASTSRLSVARWLVDAAEGTEWDNSAPVITN
;
A
#
# COMPACT_ATOMS: atom_id res chain seq x y z
N MET A 1 -12.60 -10.52 -1.99
CA MET A 1 -13.31 -9.68 -3.01
C MET A 1 -13.27 -10.42 -4.33
N GLN A 2 -14.44 -10.71 -4.91
CA GLN A 2 -14.55 -11.43 -6.18
C GLN A 2 -14.48 -10.44 -7.35
N LEU A 3 -13.93 -10.86 -8.48
CA LEU A 3 -13.89 -10.03 -9.71
C LEU A 3 -15.28 -9.57 -10.14
N SER A 4 -16.29 -10.44 -9.99
CA SER A 4 -17.70 -10.10 -10.30
C SER A 4 -18.24 -8.93 -9.47
N ASP A 5 -17.80 -8.81 -8.20
CA ASP A 5 -18.23 -7.71 -7.34
C ASP A 5 -17.59 -6.38 -7.77
N VAL A 6 -16.31 -6.42 -8.15
CA VAL A 6 -15.59 -5.25 -8.68
C VAL A 6 -16.21 -4.78 -10.00
N ARG A 7 -16.49 -5.71 -10.92
CA ARG A 7 -17.18 -5.41 -12.18
C ARG A 7 -18.53 -4.75 -11.95
N ARG A 8 -19.32 -5.29 -11.04
CA ARG A 8 -20.64 -4.71 -10.70
C ARG A 8 -20.51 -3.29 -10.14
N ALA A 9 -19.51 -3.04 -9.30
CA ALA A 9 -19.24 -1.68 -8.79
C ALA A 9 -18.88 -0.71 -9.93
N PHE A 10 -17.98 -1.12 -10.85
CA PHE A 10 -17.58 -0.30 -11.99
C PHE A 10 -18.71 -0.07 -13.00
N GLN A 11 -19.63 -1.04 -13.15
CA GLN A 11 -20.82 -0.88 -13.97
C GLN A 11 -21.84 0.09 -13.37
N ALA A 12 -21.93 0.12 -12.04
CA ALA A 12 -22.85 1.03 -11.36
C ALA A 12 -22.37 2.48 -11.38
N ASP A 13 -21.06 2.68 -11.20
CA ASP A 13 -20.42 4.00 -11.26
C ASP A 13 -18.96 3.83 -11.69
N LEU A 14 -18.64 4.28 -12.91
CA LEU A 14 -17.33 4.10 -13.50
C LEU A 14 -16.31 5.06 -12.86
N PRO A 15 -15.33 4.56 -12.09
CA PRO A 15 -14.34 5.42 -11.45
C PRO A 15 -13.31 5.95 -12.47
N THR A 16 -12.76 7.13 -12.22
CA THR A 16 -11.61 7.67 -12.96
C THR A 16 -10.28 7.17 -12.43
N VAL A 17 -10.23 6.86 -11.12
CA VAL A 17 -9.08 6.32 -10.39
C VAL A 17 -9.56 5.38 -9.30
N VAL A 18 -8.76 4.38 -8.94
CA VAL A 18 -9.08 3.45 -7.83
C VAL A 18 -8.08 3.61 -6.72
N ILE A 19 -8.54 3.91 -5.49
CA ILE A 19 -7.71 3.92 -4.29
C ILE A 19 -7.93 2.60 -3.53
N VAL A 20 -6.84 1.87 -3.26
CA VAL A 20 -6.87 0.57 -2.57
C VAL A 20 -6.16 0.68 -1.22
N THR A 21 -6.92 0.48 -0.13
CA THR A 21 -6.40 0.54 1.25
C THR A 21 -6.62 -0.79 2.00
N LEU A 22 -6.46 -1.90 1.29
CA LEU A 22 -6.65 -3.24 1.85
C LEU A 22 -5.52 -3.62 2.80
N ASN A 23 -5.87 -4.39 3.81
CA ASN A 23 -4.92 -5.00 4.73
C ASN A 23 -5.34 -6.46 5.00
N ALA A 24 -4.37 -7.36 5.10
CA ALA A 24 -4.61 -8.74 5.51
C ALA A 24 -4.81 -8.79 7.04
N PRO A 25 -6.00 -9.18 7.55
CA PRO A 25 -6.26 -9.19 8.98
C PRO A 25 -5.40 -10.22 9.72
N ARG A 26 -5.06 -9.87 10.96
CA ARG A 26 -4.37 -10.73 11.94
C ARG A 26 -5.24 -10.88 13.19
N ALA A 27 -4.97 -11.88 14.01
CA ALA A 27 -5.73 -12.12 15.25
C ALA A 27 -5.59 -10.97 16.27
N SER A 28 -4.51 -10.19 16.22
CA SER A 28 -4.29 -8.97 17.00
C SER A 28 -3.22 -8.09 16.38
N ASP A 29 -2.93 -6.92 16.96
CA ASP A 29 -1.88 -5.99 16.52
C ASP A 29 -0.45 -6.47 16.86
N SER A 30 -0.31 -7.55 17.62
CA SER A 30 1.01 -8.13 17.91
C SER A 30 1.72 -8.57 16.61
N PRO A 31 3.03 -8.31 16.46
CA PRO A 31 3.81 -8.85 15.34
C PRO A 31 3.78 -10.37 15.23
N PHE A 32 3.55 -11.06 16.36
CA PHE A 32 3.49 -12.52 16.45
C PHE A 32 2.07 -13.09 16.37
N ALA A 33 1.05 -12.22 16.19
CA ALA A 33 -0.32 -12.67 16.03
C ALA A 33 -0.46 -13.55 14.78
N ALA A 34 -1.22 -14.64 14.92
CA ALA A 34 -1.46 -15.53 13.79
C ALA A 34 -2.17 -14.79 12.64
N PRO A 35 -1.76 -15.00 11.37
CA PRO A 35 -2.51 -14.54 10.23
C PRO A 35 -3.87 -15.26 10.21
N VAL A 36 -4.96 -14.50 10.05
CA VAL A 36 -6.32 -15.06 9.89
C VAL A 36 -6.82 -14.91 8.45
N ALA A 37 -6.09 -14.19 7.62
CA ALA A 37 -6.35 -14.07 6.20
C ALA A 37 -5.70 -15.23 5.41
N PRO A 38 -6.30 -15.64 4.29
CA PRO A 38 -5.61 -16.53 3.36
C PRO A 38 -4.35 -15.85 2.80
N PRO A 39 -3.32 -16.62 2.42
CA PRO A 39 -2.17 -16.10 1.69
C PRO A 39 -2.64 -15.37 0.41
N ARG A 40 -1.91 -14.32 0.03
CA ARG A 40 -2.17 -13.53 -1.18
C ARG A 40 -3.54 -12.80 -1.21
N LEU A 41 -4.18 -12.58 -0.05
CA LEU A 41 -5.47 -11.87 -0.01
C LEU A 41 -5.38 -10.50 -0.70
N MET A 42 -4.35 -9.72 -0.40
CA MET A 42 -4.17 -8.38 -0.96
C MET A 42 -3.79 -8.45 -2.44
N ALA A 43 -2.87 -9.35 -2.82
CA ALA A 43 -2.47 -9.54 -4.21
C ALA A 43 -3.64 -9.97 -5.08
N ASP A 44 -4.41 -10.98 -4.66
CA ASP A 44 -5.57 -11.47 -5.42
C ASP A 44 -6.68 -10.42 -5.53
N CYS A 45 -6.90 -9.63 -4.47
CA CYS A 45 -7.85 -8.52 -4.52
C CYS A 45 -7.39 -7.42 -5.48
N ASN A 46 -6.12 -7.03 -5.46
CA ASN A 46 -5.56 -6.05 -6.38
C ASN A 46 -5.56 -6.58 -7.83
N ALA A 47 -5.27 -7.85 -8.05
CA ALA A 47 -5.37 -8.46 -9.38
C ALA A 47 -6.79 -8.37 -9.96
N ASN A 48 -7.82 -8.59 -9.13
CA ASN A 48 -9.22 -8.42 -9.53
C ASN A 48 -9.56 -6.96 -9.85
N VAL A 49 -9.04 -6.00 -9.07
CA VAL A 49 -9.19 -4.56 -9.36
C VAL A 49 -8.54 -4.21 -10.69
N VAL A 50 -7.28 -4.61 -10.90
CA VAL A 50 -6.55 -4.36 -12.14
C VAL A 50 -7.25 -4.99 -13.36
N ALA A 51 -7.78 -6.21 -13.22
CA ALA A 51 -8.52 -6.85 -14.30
C ALA A 51 -9.78 -6.05 -14.68
N ALA A 52 -10.55 -5.58 -13.69
CA ALA A 52 -11.69 -4.71 -13.94
C ALA A 52 -11.27 -3.36 -14.54
N MET A 53 -10.20 -2.74 -14.01
CA MET A 53 -9.67 -1.49 -14.56
C MET A 53 -9.35 -1.60 -16.06
N LYS A 54 -8.68 -2.68 -16.47
CA LYS A 54 -8.38 -2.94 -17.89
C LYS A 54 -9.63 -3.13 -18.73
N GLU A 55 -10.60 -3.87 -18.21
CA GLU A 55 -11.87 -4.13 -18.90
C GLU A 55 -12.68 -2.85 -19.13
N PHE A 56 -12.70 -1.95 -18.16
CA PHE A 56 -13.48 -0.71 -18.18
C PHE A 56 -12.70 0.53 -18.62
N GLY A 57 -11.41 0.40 -18.94
CA GLY A 57 -10.58 1.52 -19.41
C GLY A 57 -10.14 2.50 -18.32
N VAL A 58 -10.19 2.08 -17.05
CA VAL A 58 -9.68 2.86 -15.91
C VAL A 58 -8.16 2.74 -15.86
N ARG A 59 -7.44 3.88 -15.89
CA ARG A 59 -6.00 3.87 -16.15
C ARG A 59 -5.14 3.83 -14.90
N LYS A 60 -5.58 4.40 -13.76
CA LYS A 60 -4.74 4.66 -12.60
C LYS A 60 -5.27 4.01 -11.32
N THR A 61 -4.36 3.44 -10.52
CA THR A 61 -4.63 2.99 -9.15
C THR A 61 -3.64 3.57 -8.16
N VAL A 62 -4.11 3.89 -6.95
CA VAL A 62 -3.28 4.32 -5.82
C VAL A 62 -3.43 3.29 -4.71
N ILE A 63 -2.33 2.64 -4.32
CA ILE A 63 -2.34 1.49 -3.42
C ILE A 63 -1.57 1.83 -2.16
N LEU A 64 -2.21 1.66 -1.00
CA LEU A 64 -1.54 1.75 0.28
C LEU A 64 -0.71 0.48 0.52
N GLN A 65 0.60 0.67 0.66
CA GLN A 65 1.55 -0.37 1.03
C GLN A 65 2.23 -0.06 2.37
N ALA A 66 3.46 -0.49 2.57
CA ALA A 66 4.23 -0.23 3.77
C ALA A 66 5.71 0.02 3.44
N PHE A 67 6.37 0.87 4.23
CA PHE A 67 7.83 0.99 4.19
C PHE A 67 8.48 -0.35 4.52
N GLY A 68 9.44 -0.76 3.70
CA GLY A 68 10.07 -2.09 3.75
C GLY A 68 9.54 -3.08 2.71
N VAL A 69 8.54 -2.70 1.91
CA VAL A 69 8.08 -3.49 0.75
C VAL A 69 8.98 -3.19 -0.46
N GLY A 70 9.26 -4.20 -1.28
CA GLY A 70 10.01 -4.07 -2.52
C GLY A 70 11.42 -3.50 -2.31
N ASP A 71 11.77 -2.55 -3.15
CA ASP A 71 13.08 -1.88 -3.14
C ASP A 71 13.35 -1.02 -1.88
N SER A 72 12.35 -0.68 -1.10
CA SER A 72 12.52 0.02 0.17
C SER A 72 13.04 -0.87 1.32
N TRP A 73 13.07 -2.20 1.13
CA TRP A 73 13.53 -3.15 2.14
C TRP A 73 14.96 -2.88 2.61
N VAL A 74 15.85 -2.50 1.69
CA VAL A 74 17.27 -2.25 2.00
C VAL A 74 17.47 -1.05 2.94
N ASN A 75 16.51 -0.14 2.97
CA ASN A 75 16.53 1.06 3.80
C ASN A 75 15.80 0.90 5.14
N LEU A 76 15.06 -0.20 5.31
CA LEU A 76 14.43 -0.51 6.60
C LEU A 76 15.52 -0.82 7.64
N HIS A 77 15.41 -0.21 8.83
CA HIS A 77 16.39 -0.41 9.91
C HIS A 77 16.59 -1.89 10.24
N CYS A 78 17.83 -2.31 10.53
CA CYS A 78 18.17 -3.73 10.71
C CYS A 78 17.34 -4.44 11.80
N VAL A 79 17.01 -3.72 12.89
CA VAL A 79 16.12 -4.25 13.95
C VAL A 79 14.72 -4.55 13.42
N LEU A 80 14.15 -3.64 12.61
CA LEU A 80 12.85 -3.87 11.98
C LEU A 80 12.91 -5.00 10.95
N ARG A 81 13.98 -5.06 10.16
CA ARG A 81 14.16 -6.19 9.22
C ARG A 81 14.21 -7.54 9.95
N LEU A 82 14.90 -7.60 11.08
CA LEU A 82 14.94 -8.81 11.90
C LEU A 82 13.53 -9.15 12.41
N LEU A 83 12.82 -8.16 12.99
CA LEU A 83 11.45 -8.34 13.46
C LEU A 83 10.53 -8.85 12.34
N MET A 84 10.56 -8.22 11.15
CA MET A 84 9.73 -8.64 10.02
C MET A 84 10.03 -10.09 9.58
N LYS A 85 11.31 -10.49 9.57
CA LYS A 85 11.72 -11.86 9.18
C LYS A 85 11.37 -12.93 10.21
N THR A 86 11.34 -12.57 11.51
CA THR A 86 11.17 -13.55 12.59
C THR A 86 9.77 -13.55 13.20
N SER A 87 8.88 -12.70 12.69
CA SER A 87 7.50 -12.59 13.16
C SER A 87 6.51 -12.94 12.05
N ASN A 88 5.24 -13.08 12.42
CA ASN A 88 4.15 -13.32 11.46
C ASN A 88 3.82 -12.12 10.58
N MET A 89 4.51 -10.98 10.76
CA MET A 89 4.41 -9.86 9.83
C MET A 89 4.98 -10.19 8.45
N SER A 90 5.89 -11.17 8.34
CA SER A 90 6.41 -11.65 7.06
C SER A 90 5.29 -11.99 6.06
N TYR A 91 4.22 -12.64 6.50
CA TYR A 91 3.09 -12.99 5.63
C TYR A 91 2.43 -11.77 4.97
N GLN A 92 2.27 -10.67 5.71
CA GLN A 92 1.72 -9.42 5.14
C GLN A 92 2.71 -8.77 4.17
N TYR A 93 4.00 -8.76 4.51
CA TYR A 93 5.04 -8.21 3.64
C TYR A 93 5.20 -9.02 2.35
N ASP A 94 5.09 -10.34 2.41
CA ASP A 94 5.11 -11.20 1.24
C ASP A 94 3.91 -10.91 0.33
N ASP A 95 2.71 -10.73 0.89
CA ASP A 95 1.50 -10.38 0.13
C ASP A 95 1.61 -8.98 -0.51
N HIS A 96 2.18 -8.00 0.21
CA HIS A 96 2.49 -6.69 -0.36
C HIS A 96 3.51 -6.76 -1.50
N ASN A 97 4.56 -7.58 -1.37
CA ASN A 97 5.56 -7.77 -2.42
C ASN A 97 4.95 -8.41 -3.67
N GLU A 98 4.06 -9.39 -3.51
CA GLU A 98 3.31 -9.98 -4.62
C GLU A 98 2.40 -8.96 -5.30
N THR A 99 1.66 -8.17 -4.49
CA THR A 99 0.84 -7.06 -5.01
C THR A 99 1.68 -6.11 -5.87
N GLU A 100 2.83 -5.68 -5.36
CA GLU A 100 3.71 -4.76 -6.09
C GLU A 100 4.19 -5.37 -7.40
N ARG A 101 4.66 -6.62 -7.36
CA ARG A 101 5.16 -7.32 -8.54
C ARG A 101 4.09 -7.40 -9.65
N GLU A 102 2.88 -7.79 -9.28
CA GLU A 102 1.77 -7.98 -10.23
C GLU A 102 1.24 -6.66 -10.79
N VAL A 103 1.10 -5.64 -9.94
CA VAL A 103 0.66 -4.32 -10.38
C VAL A 103 1.67 -3.67 -11.32
N ARG A 104 2.97 -3.73 -11.00
CA ARG A 104 4.04 -3.23 -11.90
C ARG A 104 4.02 -3.92 -13.27
N ALA A 105 3.76 -5.22 -13.30
CA ALA A 105 3.68 -5.99 -14.54
C ALA A 105 2.37 -5.79 -15.31
N SER A 106 1.39 -5.13 -14.72
CA SER A 106 0.04 -5.07 -15.27
C SER A 106 -0.13 -4.09 -16.43
N GLY A 107 0.70 -3.04 -16.50
CA GLY A 107 0.59 -1.96 -17.48
C GLY A 107 -0.46 -0.89 -17.16
N VAL A 108 -1.08 -0.91 -15.96
CA VAL A 108 -1.87 0.23 -15.47
C VAL A 108 -0.95 1.24 -14.79
N ASP A 109 -1.30 2.51 -14.81
CA ASP A 109 -0.59 3.53 -14.04
C ASP A 109 -0.84 3.31 -12.55
N TYR A 110 0.18 3.42 -11.72
CA TYR A 110 0.06 3.15 -10.29
C TYR A 110 0.82 4.16 -9.43
N VAL A 111 0.37 4.33 -8.19
CA VAL A 111 1.15 4.90 -7.10
C VAL A 111 1.08 3.95 -5.91
N MET A 112 2.23 3.47 -5.43
CA MET A 112 2.30 2.55 -4.28
C MET A 112 2.86 3.28 -3.06
N VAL A 113 1.97 3.80 -2.23
CA VAL A 113 2.34 4.63 -1.08
C VAL A 113 2.87 3.76 0.05
N ARG A 114 4.06 4.05 0.52
CA ARG A 114 4.77 3.29 1.57
C ARG A 114 4.96 4.13 2.83
N PRO A 115 3.93 4.32 3.66
CA PRO A 115 4.10 4.99 4.93
C PRO A 115 4.97 4.17 5.89
N SER A 116 5.63 4.87 6.81
CA SER A 116 6.21 4.25 8.01
C SER A 116 5.10 3.74 8.95
N ARG A 117 5.41 3.45 10.21
CA ARG A 117 4.43 2.97 11.19
C ARG A 117 3.22 3.91 11.29
N LEU A 118 2.04 3.40 10.99
CA LEU A 118 0.79 4.17 11.07
C LEU A 118 0.42 4.46 12.51
N VAL A 119 0.04 5.71 12.78
CA VAL A 119 -0.45 6.17 14.08
C VAL A 119 -1.76 6.92 13.93
N GLU A 120 -2.56 6.91 14.99
CA GLU A 120 -3.74 7.75 15.06
C GLU A 120 -3.38 9.12 15.62
N THR A 121 -3.97 10.16 15.05
CA THR A 121 -3.87 11.54 15.50
C THR A 121 -5.09 12.30 15.03
N GLU A 122 -5.50 13.30 15.82
CA GLU A 122 -6.59 14.20 15.45
C GLU A 122 -6.10 15.37 14.56
N ASP A 123 -4.78 15.58 14.47
CA ASP A 123 -4.19 16.62 13.64
C ASP A 123 -4.08 16.17 12.17
N ALA A 124 -5.00 16.65 11.35
CA ALA A 124 -5.01 16.41 9.91
C ALA A 124 -4.02 17.30 9.12
N THR A 125 -3.36 18.26 9.79
CA THR A 125 -2.48 19.24 9.13
C THR A 125 -1.01 18.86 9.16
N LEU A 126 -0.65 17.73 9.81
CA LEU A 126 0.73 17.26 9.87
C LEU A 126 1.33 17.13 8.47
N PRO A 127 2.44 17.82 8.19
CA PRO A 127 3.07 17.77 6.87
C PRO A 127 3.64 16.38 6.60
N ILE A 128 3.52 15.94 5.36
CA ILE A 128 4.18 14.72 4.89
C ILE A 128 5.53 15.04 4.28
N LYS A 129 6.53 14.27 4.70
CA LYS A 129 7.84 14.23 4.06
C LYS A 129 7.91 13.00 3.16
N VAL A 130 8.23 13.21 1.89
CA VAL A 130 8.60 12.14 0.96
C VAL A 130 10.12 11.93 1.04
N TRP A 131 10.55 10.68 1.20
CA TRP A 131 11.96 10.34 1.37
C TRP A 131 12.58 9.88 0.03
N PRO A 132 13.81 10.35 -0.28
CA PRO A 132 14.52 9.94 -1.48
C PRO A 132 14.98 8.47 -1.41
N ASP A 133 15.46 7.95 -2.53
CA ASP A 133 16.16 6.66 -2.62
C ASP A 133 15.43 5.53 -1.87
N HIS A 134 14.12 5.42 -2.08
CA HIS A 134 13.28 4.37 -1.47
C HIS A 134 13.28 4.39 0.07
N GLY A 135 13.35 5.57 0.68
CA GLY A 135 13.28 5.73 2.14
C GLY A 135 14.64 5.75 2.83
N LYS A 136 15.71 6.08 2.12
CA LYS A 136 17.05 6.22 2.71
C LYS A 136 17.05 7.30 3.79
N GLY A 137 17.47 6.91 5.00
CA GLY A 137 17.57 7.81 6.14
C GLY A 137 16.29 7.94 6.98
N VAL A 138 15.23 7.20 6.68
CA VAL A 138 14.02 7.16 7.54
C VAL A 138 14.40 6.69 8.94
N PRO A 139 14.09 7.48 10.00
CA PRO A 139 14.39 7.10 11.38
C PRO A 139 13.68 5.83 11.82
N LEU A 140 14.30 5.06 12.72
CA LEU A 140 13.72 3.81 13.27
C LEU A 140 12.30 3.99 13.83
N MET A 141 12.07 5.11 14.52
CA MET A 141 10.80 5.42 15.19
C MET A 141 9.89 6.33 14.37
N ALA A 142 10.19 6.52 13.09
CA ALA A 142 9.34 7.33 12.22
C ALA A 142 7.91 6.77 12.19
N SER A 143 6.95 7.66 12.19
CA SER A 143 5.53 7.35 12.10
C SER A 143 4.84 8.22 11.05
N THR A 144 3.67 7.77 10.61
CA THR A 144 2.84 8.50 9.66
C THR A 144 1.40 8.49 10.15
N SER A 145 0.80 9.66 10.27
CA SER A 145 -0.61 9.81 10.64
C SER A 145 -1.52 9.16 9.59
N ARG A 146 -2.53 8.39 10.04
CA ARG A 146 -3.56 7.84 9.14
C ARG A 146 -4.31 8.93 8.38
N LEU A 147 -4.59 10.07 9.01
CA LEU A 147 -5.24 11.21 8.35
C LEU A 147 -4.35 11.84 7.28
N SER A 148 -3.05 12.01 7.57
CA SER A 148 -2.09 12.52 6.58
C SER A 148 -1.96 11.57 5.40
N VAL A 149 -1.91 10.26 5.64
CA VAL A 149 -1.88 9.24 4.57
C VAL A 149 -3.15 9.30 3.73
N ALA A 150 -4.32 9.36 4.36
CA ALA A 150 -5.59 9.42 3.63
C ALA A 150 -5.64 10.63 2.68
N ARG A 151 -5.22 11.81 3.16
CA ARG A 151 -5.15 13.03 2.34
C ARG A 151 -4.15 12.87 1.20
N TRP A 152 -2.97 12.36 1.50
CA TRP A 152 -1.92 12.15 0.50
C TRP A 152 -2.35 11.14 -0.60
N LEU A 153 -3.11 10.09 -0.25
CA LEU A 153 -3.65 9.14 -1.22
C LEU A 153 -4.62 9.83 -2.20
N VAL A 154 -5.44 10.76 -1.71
CA VAL A 154 -6.36 11.55 -2.56
C VAL A 154 -5.56 12.50 -3.46
N ASP A 155 -4.61 13.25 -2.89
CA ASP A 155 -3.74 14.15 -3.66
C ASP A 155 -2.97 13.40 -4.77
N ALA A 156 -2.46 12.20 -4.45
CA ALA A 156 -1.79 11.33 -5.42
C ALA A 156 -2.75 10.78 -6.48
N ALA A 157 -4.02 10.58 -6.16
CA ALA A 157 -5.03 10.12 -7.12
C ALA A 157 -5.41 11.23 -8.11
N GLU A 158 -5.49 12.48 -7.65
CA GLU A 158 -5.84 13.64 -8.47
C GLU A 158 -4.65 14.17 -9.30
N GLY A 159 -3.40 14.05 -8.77
CA GLY A 159 -2.18 14.50 -9.43
C GLY A 159 -1.53 13.43 -10.33
N THR A 160 -0.42 13.78 -10.96
CA THR A 160 0.40 12.88 -11.79
C THR A 160 1.87 12.81 -11.36
N GLU A 161 2.26 13.59 -10.36
CA GLU A 161 3.64 13.71 -9.88
C GLU A 161 4.26 12.37 -9.49
N TRP A 162 3.43 11.48 -8.93
CA TRP A 162 3.87 10.19 -8.38
C TRP A 162 3.52 8.99 -9.26
N ASP A 163 3.02 9.21 -10.48
CA ASP A 163 2.64 8.11 -11.36
C ASP A 163 3.81 7.16 -11.62
N ASN A 164 3.52 5.88 -11.57
CA ASN A 164 4.47 4.77 -11.75
C ASN A 164 5.62 4.76 -10.74
N SER A 165 5.36 5.26 -9.52
CA SER A 165 6.34 5.32 -8.43
C SER A 165 5.84 4.65 -7.14
N ALA A 166 6.78 4.45 -6.18
CA ALA A 166 6.48 3.86 -4.88
C ALA A 166 7.14 4.69 -3.75
N PRO A 167 6.61 5.90 -3.48
CA PRO A 167 7.19 6.83 -2.52
C PRO A 167 7.09 6.34 -1.07
N VAL A 168 8.17 6.54 -0.31
CA VAL A 168 8.19 6.34 1.14
C VAL A 168 7.88 7.66 1.83
N ILE A 169 6.89 7.65 2.73
CA ILE A 169 6.37 8.84 3.39
C ILE A 169 6.37 8.73 4.91
N THR A 170 6.59 9.88 5.58
CA THR A 170 6.44 10.04 7.05
C THR A 170 5.86 11.41 7.37
N ASN A 171 5.42 11.61 8.62
CA ASN A 171 5.29 12.96 9.19
C ASN A 171 6.59 13.41 9.81
#